data_31f695ba5ee54dfb69f7cc0284954b53
#
_entry.id   31f695ba5ee54dfb69f7cc0284954b53
#
_cell.length_a   1.000
_cell.length_b   1.000
_cell.length_c   1.000
_cell.angle_alpha   90.00
_cell.angle_beta   90.00
_cell.angle_gamma   90.00
#
_symmetry.space_group_name_H-M   'P 1'
#
loop_
_entity.id
_entity.type
_entity.pdbx_description
1 polymer ?
#
loop_
_entity_poly.entity_id
_entity_poly.type
_entity_poly.pdbx_seq_one_letter_code
_entity_poly.pdbx_strand_id
1 'polypeptide(L)'
;MYYAKKMPLYMVISLLGLTPALSEASLPQDINHYFRQIHGKKTHISIEIKTPIERWPTCEYPQINPPIGGRNMGNVSLPVQCGKKKQFIQLTVNVTGQYYVATRNITRGESIQFVDIGTKKGLLHKLPAGASTDKIALRGAIALRNIPAGQTFTKSMTRQPWAIKAGQTVFVFANGDNFSVKYEGRAINNATAGQNTRVRLLNGQVVNGEALENGSVQVALK
;
A
#
# COMPACT_ATOMS: atom_id res chain seq x y z
N MET A 1 56.50 -6.40 -73.93
CA MET A 1 55.63 -7.53 -73.45
C MET A 1 55.86 -7.72 -71.96
N TYR A 2 55.03 -7.08 -71.07
CA TYR A 2 55.10 -7.26 -69.66
C TYR A 2 53.72 -7.73 -69.15
N TYR A 3 53.67 -8.96 -68.70
CA TYR A 3 52.49 -9.54 -68.07
C TYR A 3 52.39 -9.09 -66.63
N ALA A 4 51.38 -8.31 -66.28
CA ALA A 4 51.02 -7.95 -64.85
C ALA A 4 50.17 -9.03 -64.29
N LYS A 5 50.68 -9.70 -63.24
CA LYS A 5 50.05 -10.77 -62.48
C LYS A 5 49.11 -10.14 -61.38
N LYS A 6 47.80 -10.25 -61.59
CA LYS A 6 46.78 -9.84 -60.55
C LYS A 6 46.79 -10.80 -59.39
N MET A 7 47.08 -10.27 -58.22
CA MET A 7 46.85 -10.96 -56.88
C MET A 7 45.44 -10.74 -56.46
N PRO A 8 44.70 -11.77 -55.99
CA PRO A 8 43.39 -11.58 -55.36
C PRO A 8 43.55 -11.15 -53.91
N LEU A 9 42.89 -10.06 -53.54
CA LEU A 9 42.78 -9.55 -52.17
C LEU A 9 41.76 -10.38 -51.41
N TYR A 10 42.21 -11.25 -50.49
CA TYR A 10 41.35 -11.96 -49.57
C TYR A 10 40.90 -11.02 -48.48
N MET A 11 39.60 -10.65 -48.51
CA MET A 11 38.93 -9.88 -47.49
C MET A 11 38.59 -10.79 -46.33
N VAL A 12 39.38 -10.73 -45.22
CA VAL A 12 39.10 -11.44 -43.96
C VAL A 12 38.02 -10.66 -43.22
N ILE A 13 36.79 -11.16 -43.30
CA ILE A 13 35.69 -10.66 -42.48
C ILE A 13 35.83 -11.27 -41.08
N SER A 14 36.37 -10.51 -40.11
CA SER A 14 36.39 -10.91 -38.71
C SER A 14 34.96 -10.72 -38.15
N LEU A 15 34.21 -11.80 -37.97
CA LEU A 15 33.00 -11.85 -37.16
C LEU A 15 33.38 -11.58 -35.70
N LEU A 16 33.22 -10.33 -35.22
CA LEU A 16 33.17 -10.07 -33.80
C LEU A 16 31.85 -10.67 -33.25
N GLY A 17 31.96 -11.81 -32.60
CA GLY A 17 30.85 -12.40 -31.86
C GLY A 17 30.46 -11.49 -30.69
N LEU A 18 29.33 -10.77 -30.82
CA LEU A 18 28.65 -10.18 -29.67
C LEU A 18 28.10 -11.34 -28.83
N THR A 19 28.84 -11.73 -27.81
CA THR A 19 28.27 -12.56 -26.73
C THR A 19 27.33 -11.67 -25.89
N PRO A 20 26.02 -11.97 -25.79
CA PRO A 20 25.18 -11.27 -24.83
C PRO A 20 25.71 -11.58 -23.46
N ALA A 21 26.19 -10.58 -22.73
CA ALA A 21 26.44 -10.68 -21.29
C ALA A 21 25.08 -10.93 -20.63
N LEU A 22 24.79 -12.17 -20.30
CA LEU A 22 23.71 -12.53 -19.40
C LEU A 22 24.04 -11.87 -18.06
N SER A 23 23.36 -10.77 -17.75
CA SER A 23 23.40 -10.15 -16.44
C SER A 23 22.75 -11.13 -15.47
N GLU A 24 23.56 -11.94 -14.77
CA GLU A 24 23.10 -12.72 -13.62
C GLU A 24 22.56 -11.72 -12.59
N ALA A 25 21.23 -11.72 -12.43
CA ALA A 25 20.60 -10.96 -11.37
C ALA A 25 21.11 -11.53 -10.05
N SER A 26 21.88 -10.74 -9.30
CA SER A 26 22.38 -11.17 -8.00
C SER A 26 21.25 -11.15 -6.96
N LEU A 27 21.24 -12.08 -6.00
CA LEU A 27 20.24 -12.15 -4.93
C LEU A 27 19.96 -10.79 -4.24
N PRO A 28 20.95 -9.90 -3.97
CA PRO A 28 20.71 -8.56 -3.46
C PRO A 28 19.87 -7.68 -4.40
N GLN A 29 20.04 -7.83 -5.72
CA GLN A 29 19.26 -7.08 -6.71
C GLN A 29 17.81 -7.56 -6.72
N ASP A 30 17.58 -8.87 -6.66
CA ASP A 30 16.25 -9.46 -6.60
C ASP A 30 15.51 -9.06 -5.32
N ILE A 31 16.20 -9.08 -4.16
CA ILE A 31 15.67 -8.60 -2.89
C ILE A 31 15.30 -7.11 -2.98
N ASN A 32 16.16 -6.28 -3.55
CA ASN A 32 15.88 -4.85 -3.76
C ASN A 32 14.66 -4.64 -4.66
N HIS A 33 14.57 -5.38 -5.75
CA HIS A 33 13.44 -5.32 -6.68
C HIS A 33 12.14 -5.70 -5.97
N TYR A 34 12.12 -6.82 -5.23
CA TYR A 34 10.99 -7.30 -4.46
C TYR A 34 10.42 -6.23 -3.51
N PHE A 35 11.26 -5.61 -2.68
CA PHE A 35 10.80 -4.59 -1.73
C PHE A 35 10.40 -3.27 -2.40
N ARG A 36 11.03 -2.92 -3.54
CA ARG A 36 10.60 -1.75 -4.33
C ARG A 36 9.21 -1.92 -4.92
N GLN A 37 8.84 -3.11 -5.32
CA GLN A 37 7.48 -3.40 -5.81
C GLN A 37 6.45 -3.22 -4.69
N ILE A 38 6.74 -3.69 -3.47
CA ILE A 38 5.82 -3.59 -2.32
C ILE A 38 5.62 -2.14 -1.87
N HIS A 39 6.68 -1.35 -1.78
CA HIS A 39 6.63 0.00 -1.18
C HIS A 39 6.40 1.11 -2.20
N GLY A 40 6.51 0.83 -3.49
CA GLY A 40 6.26 1.79 -4.56
C GLY A 40 7.31 2.89 -4.70
N LYS A 41 7.11 3.76 -5.71
CA LYS A 41 8.09 4.78 -6.12
C LYS A 41 8.23 5.98 -5.16
N LYS A 42 7.25 6.22 -4.28
CA LYS A 42 7.22 7.40 -3.39
C LYS A 42 8.06 7.25 -2.12
N THR A 43 8.64 6.07 -1.88
CA THR A 43 9.45 5.77 -0.70
C THR A 43 10.90 5.54 -1.08
N HIS A 44 11.82 5.95 -0.21
CA HIS A 44 13.23 5.57 -0.35
C HIS A 44 13.48 4.32 0.48
N ILE A 45 14.05 3.28 -0.15
CA ILE A 45 14.32 1.98 0.47
C ILE A 45 15.82 1.76 0.52
N SER A 46 16.33 1.39 1.68
CA SER A 46 17.69 0.90 1.90
C SER A 46 17.60 -0.47 2.59
N ILE A 47 18.26 -1.47 2.01
CA ILE A 47 18.24 -2.85 2.52
C ILE A 47 19.63 -3.22 2.97
N GLU A 48 19.72 -3.68 4.20
CA GLU A 48 20.94 -4.22 4.79
C GLU A 48 20.75 -5.71 5.05
N ILE A 49 21.48 -6.56 4.31
CA ILE A 49 21.45 -8.01 4.51
C ILE A 49 22.34 -8.35 5.69
N LYS A 50 21.78 -8.97 6.73
CA LYS A 50 22.47 -9.37 7.95
C LYS A 50 23.02 -10.79 7.87
N THR A 51 22.43 -11.64 7.04
CA THR A 51 22.91 -13.01 6.83
C THR A 51 24.26 -12.97 6.10
N PRO A 52 25.33 -13.59 6.65
CA PRO A 52 26.61 -13.69 5.98
C PRO A 52 26.48 -14.33 4.60
N ILE A 53 27.33 -13.89 3.64
CA ILE A 53 27.26 -14.33 2.23
C ILE A 53 27.46 -15.84 2.07
N GLU A 54 28.24 -16.47 2.95
CA GLU A 54 28.52 -17.90 2.95
C GLU A 54 27.27 -18.74 3.26
N ARG A 55 26.24 -18.12 3.82
CA ARG A 55 24.94 -18.74 4.14
C ARG A 55 23.84 -18.36 3.15
N TRP A 56 24.18 -17.71 2.05
CA TRP A 56 23.20 -17.38 1.03
C TRP A 56 22.83 -18.62 0.21
N PRO A 57 21.62 -18.67 -0.33
CA PRO A 57 21.26 -19.74 -1.27
C PRO A 57 22.11 -19.65 -2.54
N THR A 58 22.69 -20.80 -2.92
CA THR A 58 23.50 -20.93 -4.13
C THR A 58 22.70 -21.67 -5.19
N CYS A 59 21.79 -21.01 -5.85
CA CYS A 59 21.05 -21.54 -7.00
C CYS A 59 20.90 -20.48 -8.08
N GLU A 60 20.76 -20.92 -9.31
CA GLU A 60 20.66 -20.06 -10.49
C GLU A 60 19.41 -19.17 -10.47
N TYR A 61 18.29 -19.70 -9.93
CA TYR A 61 16.99 -19.01 -9.89
C TYR A 61 16.39 -19.02 -8.47
N PRO A 62 16.86 -18.16 -7.55
CA PRO A 62 16.28 -18.04 -6.22
C PRO A 62 14.89 -17.44 -6.26
N GLN A 63 13.89 -18.12 -5.68
CA GLN A 63 12.53 -17.60 -5.57
C GLN A 63 12.34 -16.91 -4.23
N ILE A 64 12.01 -15.61 -4.26
CA ILE A 64 11.72 -14.83 -3.06
C ILE A 64 10.25 -15.01 -2.69
N ASN A 65 10.01 -15.50 -1.48
CA ASN A 65 8.67 -15.66 -0.93
C ASN A 65 8.33 -14.50 0.04
N PRO A 66 7.03 -14.24 0.28
CA PRO A 66 6.62 -13.23 1.24
C PRO A 66 7.26 -13.42 2.62
N PRO A 67 7.66 -12.32 3.31
CA PRO A 67 8.25 -12.39 4.63
C PRO A 67 7.32 -13.05 5.66
N ILE A 68 7.90 -13.77 6.60
CA ILE A 68 7.15 -14.41 7.68
C ILE A 68 6.46 -13.34 8.54
N GLY A 69 5.18 -13.57 8.85
CA GLY A 69 4.37 -12.63 9.62
C GLY A 69 3.97 -11.36 8.86
N GLY A 70 4.15 -11.33 7.52
CA GLY A 70 3.74 -10.21 6.67
C GLY A 70 4.52 -8.90 6.88
N ARG A 71 5.60 -8.93 7.69
CA ARG A 71 6.43 -7.76 7.96
C ARG A 71 7.32 -7.46 6.77
N ASN A 72 7.13 -6.28 6.16
CA ASN A 72 7.85 -5.85 4.95
C ASN A 72 8.81 -4.66 5.20
N MET A 73 8.98 -4.24 6.46
CA MET A 73 9.91 -3.18 6.85
C MET A 73 10.48 -3.43 8.26
N GLY A 74 11.61 -2.80 8.58
CA GLY A 74 12.39 -3.07 9.79
C GLY A 74 13.16 -4.38 9.68
N ASN A 75 13.28 -5.14 10.77
CA ASN A 75 13.92 -6.45 10.76
C ASN A 75 12.98 -7.48 10.13
N VAL A 76 13.43 -8.11 9.07
CA VAL A 76 12.65 -9.02 8.22
C VAL A 76 13.40 -10.34 8.06
N SER A 77 12.69 -11.45 8.21
CA SER A 77 13.15 -12.78 7.83
C SER A 77 12.52 -13.15 6.49
N LEU A 78 13.33 -13.13 5.44
CA LEU A 78 12.89 -13.33 4.06
C LEU A 78 13.15 -14.78 3.65
N PRO A 79 12.10 -15.58 3.35
CA PRO A 79 12.28 -16.93 2.84
C PRO A 79 12.71 -16.89 1.38
N VAL A 80 13.80 -17.58 1.06
CA VAL A 80 14.28 -17.77 -0.31
C VAL A 80 14.28 -19.25 -0.62
N GLN A 81 13.61 -19.64 -1.69
CA GLN A 81 13.45 -21.02 -2.14
C GLN A 81 14.41 -21.31 -3.29
N CYS A 82 15.20 -22.37 -3.15
CA CYS A 82 16.08 -22.93 -4.19
C CYS A 82 15.68 -24.39 -4.46
N GLY A 83 14.84 -24.62 -5.45
CA GLY A 83 14.28 -25.94 -5.70
C GLY A 83 13.50 -26.45 -4.47
N LYS A 84 13.94 -27.56 -3.87
CA LYS A 84 13.32 -28.13 -2.65
C LYS A 84 13.87 -27.52 -1.35
N LYS A 85 14.98 -26.79 -1.39
CA LYS A 85 15.60 -26.20 -0.20
C LYS A 85 15.06 -24.80 0.04
N LYS A 86 14.70 -24.49 1.29
CA LYS A 86 14.25 -23.17 1.76
C LYS A 86 15.25 -22.63 2.76
N GLN A 87 15.72 -21.41 2.53
CA GLN A 87 16.63 -20.70 3.42
C GLN A 87 16.01 -19.36 3.85
N PHE A 88 16.46 -18.83 5.00
CA PHE A 88 15.95 -17.58 5.55
C PHE A 88 17.06 -16.54 5.57
N ILE A 89 16.87 -15.47 4.81
CA ILE A 89 17.78 -14.33 4.79
C ILE A 89 17.28 -13.29 5.79
N GLN A 90 18.10 -12.99 6.79
CA GLN A 90 17.84 -11.93 7.76
C GLN A 90 18.31 -10.60 7.18
N LEU A 91 17.43 -9.61 7.17
CA LEU A 91 17.74 -8.29 6.62
C LEU A 91 17.01 -7.19 7.38
N THR A 92 17.53 -5.98 7.29
CA THR A 92 16.85 -4.78 7.77
C THR A 92 16.39 -3.97 6.55
N VAL A 93 15.08 -3.80 6.42
CA VAL A 93 14.46 -2.98 5.36
C VAL A 93 14.14 -1.61 5.93
N ASN A 94 14.95 -0.61 5.59
CA ASN A 94 14.76 0.77 5.99
C ASN A 94 13.91 1.48 4.95
N VAL A 95 12.65 1.73 5.26
CA VAL A 95 11.73 2.46 4.40
C VAL A 95 11.58 3.88 4.94
N THR A 96 12.08 4.85 4.18
CA THR A 96 11.91 6.27 4.49
C THR A 96 10.76 6.83 3.66
N GLY A 97 9.79 7.43 4.33
CA GLY A 97 8.60 7.99 3.68
C GLY A 97 8.05 9.18 4.45
N GLN A 98 6.98 9.76 3.90
CA GLN A 98 6.24 10.84 4.55
C GLN A 98 5.24 10.26 5.55
N TYR A 99 5.09 10.96 6.68
CA TYR A 99 4.07 10.71 7.68
C TYR A 99 3.55 12.04 8.23
N TYR A 100 2.45 12.00 8.95
CA TYR A 100 1.73 13.19 9.34
C TYR A 100 1.66 13.36 10.84
N VAL A 101 1.81 14.63 11.28
CA VAL A 101 1.81 15.04 12.68
C VAL A 101 0.84 16.19 12.89
N ALA A 102 0.31 16.33 14.09
CA ALA A 102 -0.50 17.48 14.46
C ALA A 102 0.36 18.75 14.51
N THR A 103 -0.07 19.85 13.90
CA THR A 103 0.61 21.16 13.96
C THR A 103 0.29 21.92 15.25
N ARG A 104 -0.86 21.61 15.88
CA ARG A 104 -1.36 22.20 17.13
C ARG A 104 -1.99 21.13 18.01
N ASN A 105 -2.38 21.51 19.21
CA ASN A 105 -3.20 20.67 20.06
C ASN A 105 -4.62 20.55 19.46
N ILE A 106 -5.10 19.32 19.33
CA ILE A 106 -6.45 18.99 18.83
C ILE A 106 -7.22 18.29 19.93
N THR A 107 -8.41 18.80 20.23
CA THR A 107 -9.28 18.28 21.31
C THR A 107 -10.10 17.10 20.80
N ARG A 108 -10.45 16.19 21.72
CA ARG A 108 -11.36 15.08 21.41
C ARG A 108 -12.70 15.59 20.85
N GLY A 109 -13.16 14.97 19.77
CA GLY A 109 -14.38 15.33 19.06
C GLY A 109 -14.20 16.41 18.00
N GLU A 110 -13.04 17.05 17.96
CA GLU A 110 -12.72 18.10 16.97
C GLU A 110 -12.46 17.48 15.59
N SER A 111 -12.88 18.19 14.55
CA SER A 111 -12.60 17.82 13.15
C SER A 111 -11.23 18.34 12.74
N ILE A 112 -10.39 17.45 12.23
CA ILE A 112 -9.03 17.74 11.78
C ILE A 112 -9.10 18.46 10.43
N GLN A 113 -8.60 19.70 10.40
CA GLN A 113 -8.53 20.51 9.19
C GLN A 113 -7.20 20.29 8.46
N PHE A 114 -7.14 20.65 7.19
CA PHE A 114 -5.91 20.46 6.40
C PHE A 114 -4.70 21.22 6.97
N VAL A 115 -4.94 22.38 7.61
CA VAL A 115 -3.92 23.20 8.29
C VAL A 115 -3.38 22.55 9.55
N ASP A 116 -4.13 21.64 10.17
CA ASP A 116 -3.73 20.92 11.37
C ASP A 116 -2.76 19.76 11.08
N ILE A 117 -2.51 19.46 9.78
CA ILE A 117 -1.75 18.30 9.35
C ILE A 117 -0.38 18.72 8.84
N GLY A 118 0.63 18.62 9.69
CA GLY A 118 2.03 18.80 9.33
C GLY A 118 2.61 17.55 8.68
N THR A 119 3.55 17.75 7.76
CA THR A 119 4.25 16.64 7.07
C THR A 119 5.66 16.50 7.63
N LYS A 120 6.05 15.28 7.97
CA LYS A 120 7.43 14.91 8.32
C LYS A 120 7.91 13.75 7.45
N LYS A 121 9.22 13.59 7.35
CA LYS A 121 9.88 12.48 6.65
C LYS A 121 10.75 11.70 7.63
N GLY A 122 10.70 10.38 7.57
CA GLY A 122 11.49 9.53 8.46
C GLY A 122 11.31 8.04 8.18
N LEU A 123 11.95 7.22 9.00
CA LEU A 123 11.88 5.75 8.92
C LEU A 123 10.51 5.26 9.37
N LEU A 124 9.71 4.72 8.44
CA LEU A 124 8.33 4.34 8.71
C LEU A 124 8.20 3.21 9.73
N HIS A 125 9.17 2.28 9.79
CA HIS A 125 9.15 1.18 10.77
C HIS A 125 9.45 1.61 12.21
N LYS A 126 9.95 2.84 12.41
CA LYS A 126 10.19 3.44 13.75
C LYS A 126 9.00 4.26 14.26
N LEU A 127 7.98 4.45 13.42
CA LEU A 127 6.78 5.18 13.81
C LEU A 127 5.88 4.32 14.71
N PRO A 128 5.00 4.94 15.51
CA PRO A 128 3.97 4.24 16.25
C PRO A 128 3.12 3.35 15.33
N ALA A 129 2.66 2.21 15.84
CA ALA A 129 1.81 1.31 15.09
C ALA A 129 0.57 2.04 14.53
N GLY A 130 0.27 1.80 13.26
CA GLY A 130 -0.85 2.47 12.59
C GLY A 130 -0.64 3.94 12.28
N ALA A 131 0.62 4.44 12.29
CA ALA A 131 0.94 5.80 11.86
C ALA A 131 0.35 6.09 10.47
N SER A 132 -0.30 7.24 10.33
CA SER A 132 -0.94 7.64 9.08
C SER A 132 0.10 8.12 8.07
N THR A 133 0.04 7.55 6.87
CA THR A 133 0.79 7.97 5.68
C THR A 133 -0.12 8.54 4.60
N ASP A 134 -1.40 8.70 4.90
CA ASP A 134 -2.41 9.28 4.00
C ASP A 134 -2.96 10.59 4.60
N LYS A 135 -2.61 11.71 3.96
CA LYS A 135 -3.06 13.05 4.36
C LYS A 135 -4.53 13.29 4.04
N ILE A 136 -5.02 12.68 2.97
CA ILE A 136 -6.42 12.85 2.54
C ILE A 136 -7.35 12.17 3.54
N ALA A 137 -7.00 10.98 4.01
CA ALA A 137 -7.77 10.24 5.01
C ALA A 137 -7.82 10.96 6.38
N LEU A 138 -6.88 11.86 6.67
CA LEU A 138 -6.88 12.65 7.91
C LEU A 138 -7.77 13.90 7.80
N ARG A 139 -7.97 14.44 6.60
CA ARG A 139 -8.79 15.64 6.39
C ARG A 139 -10.26 15.35 6.71
N GLY A 140 -10.83 16.16 7.61
CA GLY A 140 -12.22 15.99 8.05
C GLY A 140 -12.43 14.86 9.05
N ALA A 141 -11.39 14.04 9.35
CA ALA A 141 -11.48 13.02 10.38
C ALA A 141 -11.72 13.63 11.76
N ILE A 142 -12.41 12.92 12.62
CA ILE A 142 -12.75 13.34 13.97
C ILE A 142 -11.75 12.75 14.96
N ALA A 143 -11.18 13.58 15.83
CA ALA A 143 -10.28 13.15 16.88
C ALA A 143 -11.04 12.32 17.94
N LEU A 144 -10.58 11.11 18.23
CA LEU A 144 -11.16 10.24 19.24
C LEU A 144 -10.61 10.53 20.66
N ARG A 145 -9.50 11.24 20.73
CA ARG A 145 -8.81 11.67 21.96
C ARG A 145 -8.10 12.99 21.73
N ASN A 146 -7.58 13.61 22.78
CA ASN A 146 -6.70 14.77 22.65
C ASN A 146 -5.40 14.37 21.96
N ILE A 147 -4.96 15.16 20.98
CA ILE A 147 -3.75 14.93 20.18
C ILE A 147 -2.86 16.17 20.34
N PRO A 148 -1.74 16.08 21.07
CA PRO A 148 -0.82 17.19 21.25
C PRO A 148 -0.14 17.62 19.94
N ALA A 149 0.30 18.87 19.86
CA ALA A 149 1.15 19.36 18.78
C ALA A 149 2.40 18.50 18.63
N GLY A 150 2.80 18.20 17.38
CA GLY A 150 3.96 17.36 17.06
C GLY A 150 3.69 15.85 17.12
N GLN A 151 2.56 15.39 17.67
CA GLN A 151 2.24 13.97 17.74
C GLN A 151 1.92 13.40 16.36
N THR A 152 2.48 12.21 16.07
CA THR A 152 2.16 11.47 14.84
C THR A 152 0.72 10.98 14.89
N PHE A 153 -0.06 11.27 13.84
CA PHE A 153 -1.40 10.73 13.70
C PHE A 153 -1.34 9.21 13.51
N THR A 154 -2.21 8.49 14.24
CA THR A 154 -2.40 7.05 14.06
C THR A 154 -3.88 6.74 13.79
N LYS A 155 -4.14 5.59 13.15
CA LYS A 155 -5.52 5.14 12.86
C LYS A 155 -6.41 5.03 14.10
N SER A 156 -5.82 4.74 15.28
CA SER A 156 -6.55 4.63 16.55
C SER A 156 -6.93 5.98 17.16
N MET A 157 -6.34 7.09 16.69
CA MET A 157 -6.62 8.44 17.22
C MET A 157 -7.74 9.14 16.47
N THR A 158 -8.14 8.65 15.31
CA THR A 158 -9.07 9.34 14.42
C THR A 158 -10.12 8.38 13.88
N ARG A 159 -11.27 8.90 13.50
CA ARG A 159 -12.26 8.20 12.68
C ARG A 159 -12.79 9.11 11.59
N GLN A 160 -13.31 8.54 10.53
CA GLN A 160 -14.03 9.30 9.53
C GLN A 160 -15.34 9.90 10.13
N PRO A 161 -15.81 11.06 9.67
CA PRO A 161 -17.10 11.58 10.06
C PRO A 161 -18.21 10.59 9.67
N TRP A 162 -19.28 10.56 10.48
CA TRP A 162 -20.45 9.77 10.13
C TRP A 162 -21.15 10.39 8.92
N ALA A 163 -21.31 9.64 7.85
CA ALA A 163 -22.19 9.98 6.74
C ALA A 163 -23.66 9.78 7.14
N ILE A 164 -23.91 8.75 7.99
CA ILE A 164 -25.24 8.42 8.52
C ILE A 164 -25.12 8.22 10.03
N LYS A 165 -26.07 8.79 10.78
CA LYS A 165 -26.19 8.59 12.24
C LYS A 165 -27.34 7.68 12.56
N ALA A 166 -27.23 6.87 13.61
CA ALA A 166 -28.33 6.07 14.12
C ALA A 166 -29.54 6.94 14.45
N GLY A 167 -30.74 6.50 14.05
CA GLY A 167 -31.98 7.24 14.19
C GLY A 167 -32.25 8.28 13.09
N GLN A 168 -31.27 8.55 12.21
CA GLN A 168 -31.46 9.49 11.10
C GLN A 168 -32.40 8.88 10.04
N THR A 169 -33.29 9.70 9.50
CA THR A 169 -34.07 9.38 8.32
C THR A 169 -33.17 9.47 7.09
N VAL A 170 -33.15 8.42 6.28
CA VAL A 170 -32.27 8.28 5.11
C VAL A 170 -33.05 7.77 3.92
N PHE A 171 -32.59 8.12 2.73
CA PHE A 171 -33.07 7.49 1.50
C PHE A 171 -32.24 6.23 1.18
N VAL A 172 -32.93 5.18 0.82
CA VAL A 172 -32.37 3.90 0.40
C VAL A 172 -32.63 3.74 -1.08
N PHE A 173 -31.55 3.54 -1.85
CA PHE A 173 -31.62 3.32 -3.29
C PHE A 173 -31.29 1.85 -3.59
N ALA A 174 -32.13 1.21 -4.37
CA ALA A 174 -31.87 -0.09 -4.93
C ALA A 174 -31.85 0.04 -6.46
N ASN A 175 -30.67 -0.15 -7.06
CA ASN A 175 -30.49 -0.03 -8.50
C ASN A 175 -30.38 -1.41 -9.13
N GLY A 176 -31.21 -1.72 -10.13
CA GLY A 176 -31.09 -2.83 -11.05
C GLY A 176 -30.68 -2.35 -12.44
N ASP A 177 -30.58 -3.26 -13.41
CA ASP A 177 -30.07 -2.97 -14.76
C ASP A 177 -30.86 -1.86 -15.46
N ASN A 178 -32.21 -1.80 -15.29
CA ASN A 178 -33.08 -0.85 -15.97
C ASN A 178 -34.01 -0.11 -15.00
N PHE A 179 -33.82 -0.19 -13.70
CA PHE A 179 -34.66 0.50 -12.73
C PHE A 179 -33.88 0.98 -11.51
N SER A 180 -34.38 2.04 -10.91
CA SER A 180 -33.94 2.52 -9.60
C SER A 180 -35.15 2.74 -8.72
N VAL A 181 -35.13 2.16 -7.54
CA VAL A 181 -36.19 2.30 -6.54
C VAL A 181 -35.64 3.07 -5.35
N LYS A 182 -36.42 4.05 -4.89
CA LYS A 182 -36.09 4.89 -3.75
C LYS A 182 -37.10 4.61 -2.62
N TYR A 183 -36.57 4.25 -1.45
CA TYR A 183 -37.35 4.09 -0.21
C TYR A 183 -36.87 5.06 0.83
N GLU A 184 -37.72 5.38 1.78
CA GLU A 184 -37.37 6.09 3.00
C GLU A 184 -37.30 5.12 4.18
N GLY A 185 -36.35 5.34 5.07
CA GLY A 185 -36.19 4.51 6.25
C GLY A 185 -35.38 5.22 7.34
N ARG A 186 -35.28 4.57 8.51
CA ARG A 186 -34.52 5.08 9.63
C ARG A 186 -33.28 4.22 9.86
N ALA A 187 -32.09 4.83 9.88
CA ALA A 187 -30.83 4.17 10.13
C ALA A 187 -30.79 3.57 11.55
N ILE A 188 -30.36 2.32 11.68
CA ILE A 188 -30.25 1.60 12.95
C ILE A 188 -28.90 1.85 13.64
N ASN A 189 -27.84 2.03 12.86
CA ASN A 189 -26.47 2.25 13.34
C ASN A 189 -25.81 3.43 12.62
N ASN A 190 -24.74 3.96 13.24
CA ASN A 190 -23.86 4.93 12.57
C ASN A 190 -23.06 4.23 11.47
N ALA A 191 -22.78 4.95 10.37
CA ALA A 191 -21.88 4.50 9.31
C ALA A 191 -21.12 5.69 8.73
N THR A 192 -19.84 5.47 8.39
CA THR A 192 -19.08 6.37 7.52
C THR A 192 -19.36 6.01 6.06
N ALA A 193 -19.05 6.90 5.14
CA ALA A 193 -19.15 6.61 3.71
C ALA A 193 -18.37 5.32 3.37
N GLY A 194 -18.94 4.47 2.51
CA GLY A 194 -18.39 3.17 2.15
C GLY A 194 -18.65 2.04 3.15
N GLN A 195 -19.21 2.32 4.34
CA GLN A 195 -19.52 1.29 5.33
C GLN A 195 -20.96 0.78 5.20
N ASN A 196 -21.14 -0.51 5.52
CA ASN A 196 -22.47 -1.09 5.60
C ASN A 196 -23.26 -0.53 6.79
N THR A 197 -24.51 -0.16 6.51
CA THR A 197 -25.49 0.29 7.51
C THR A 197 -26.78 -0.51 7.37
N ARG A 198 -27.50 -0.61 8.48
CA ARG A 198 -28.85 -1.20 8.54
C ARG A 198 -29.88 -0.10 8.60
N VAL A 199 -30.89 -0.21 7.77
CA VAL A 199 -31.99 0.74 7.69
C VAL A 199 -33.31 0.01 7.88
N ARG A 200 -34.17 0.51 8.77
CA ARG A 200 -35.55 0.06 8.91
C ARG A 200 -36.43 0.90 8.02
N LEU A 201 -37.05 0.26 7.03
CA LEU A 201 -38.01 0.89 6.14
C LEU A 201 -39.33 1.17 6.87
N LEU A 202 -40.19 2.02 6.29
CA LEU A 202 -41.50 2.37 6.88
C LEU A 202 -42.44 1.16 7.05
N ASN A 203 -42.28 0.13 6.22
CA ASN A 203 -43.01 -1.13 6.35
C ASN A 203 -42.47 -2.08 7.44
N GLY A 204 -41.46 -1.65 8.22
CA GLY A 204 -40.81 -2.42 9.29
C GLY A 204 -39.67 -3.34 8.84
N GLN A 205 -39.49 -3.57 7.54
CA GLN A 205 -38.43 -4.40 7.00
C GLN A 205 -37.05 -3.76 7.24
N VAL A 206 -36.04 -4.57 7.58
CA VAL A 206 -34.66 -4.13 7.73
C VAL A 206 -33.86 -4.54 6.51
N VAL A 207 -33.22 -3.55 5.90
CA VAL A 207 -32.32 -3.74 4.75
C VAL A 207 -30.89 -3.36 5.13
N ASN A 208 -29.91 -4.02 4.49
CA ASN A 208 -28.50 -3.71 4.62
C ASN A 208 -28.03 -3.03 3.31
N GLY A 209 -27.26 -1.97 3.45
CA GLY A 209 -26.71 -1.27 2.30
C GLY A 209 -25.48 -0.47 2.69
N GLU A 210 -24.78 0.03 1.69
CA GLU A 210 -23.59 0.87 1.82
C GLU A 210 -24.00 2.34 2.01
N ALA A 211 -23.44 2.98 3.03
CA ALA A 211 -23.64 4.41 3.27
C ALA A 211 -22.85 5.23 2.25
N LEU A 212 -23.49 6.16 1.58
CA LEU A 212 -22.88 7.08 0.64
C LEU A 212 -22.48 8.40 1.32
N GLU A 213 -21.56 9.16 0.70
CA GLU A 213 -21.09 10.45 1.23
C GLU A 213 -22.22 11.47 1.44
N ASN A 214 -23.25 11.42 0.61
CA ASN A 214 -24.42 12.31 0.67
C ASN A 214 -25.43 11.92 1.77
N GLY A 215 -25.14 10.90 2.59
CA GLY A 215 -26.03 10.42 3.66
C GLY A 215 -27.18 9.53 3.20
N SER A 216 -27.16 9.05 1.96
CA SER A 216 -28.07 8.01 1.48
C SER A 216 -27.49 6.61 1.59
N VAL A 217 -28.27 5.58 1.33
CA VAL A 217 -27.88 4.18 1.40
C VAL A 217 -28.10 3.51 0.05
N GLN A 218 -27.08 2.83 -0.45
CA GLN A 218 -27.14 1.99 -1.66
C GLN A 218 -27.29 0.52 -1.27
N VAL A 219 -28.32 -0.14 -1.76
CA VAL A 219 -28.52 -1.59 -1.61
C VAL A 219 -28.16 -2.28 -2.92
N ALA A 220 -27.28 -3.28 -2.85
CA ALA A 220 -27.04 -4.17 -3.98
C ALA A 220 -28.20 -5.18 -4.08
N LEU A 221 -28.83 -5.23 -5.25
CA LEU A 221 -29.78 -6.30 -5.57
C LEU A 221 -28.96 -7.55 -5.92
N LYS A 222 -29.30 -8.68 -5.31
CA LYS A 222 -28.75 -9.99 -5.64
C LYS A 222 -29.50 -10.61 -6.77
#